data_2144607143ac49ba0daf128e216fc336
#
_entry.id   2144607143ac49ba0daf128e216fc336
#
_cell.length_a   1.000
_cell.length_b   1.000
_cell.length_c   1.000
_cell.angle_alpha   90.00
_cell.angle_beta   90.00
_cell.angle_gamma   90.00
#
_symmetry.space_group_name_H-M   'P 1'
#
loop_
_entity.id
_entity.type
_entity.pdbx_description
1 polymer ?
#
loop_
_entity_poly.entity_id
_entity_poly.type
_entity_poly.pdbx_seq_one_letter_code
_entity_poly.pdbx_strand_id
1 'polypeptide(L)'
;MNGIPVISCGQTHYRGRGFTIDPNSWDEYFAALENVLSDLPAHRLNDEQTAKAWNYAYRFFFEYPRPFPWRLMNFWDDLDVWSLEKVLSDEGMNHFGDTFRFLVGEPFTWK
;
A
#
# COMPACT_ATOMS: atom_id res chain seq x y z
N MET A 1 -10.61 2.95 -10.58
CA MET A 1 -11.48 2.16 -9.69
C MET A 1 -12.92 2.41 -10.10
N ASN A 2 -13.61 1.35 -10.48
CA ASN A 2 -14.90 1.45 -11.19
C ASN A 2 -16.11 1.26 -10.27
N GLY A 3 -15.94 1.42 -8.96
CA GLY A 3 -17.00 1.20 -7.96
C GLY A 3 -17.45 -0.24 -7.80
N ILE A 4 -16.67 -1.22 -8.29
CA ILE A 4 -16.97 -2.64 -8.16
C ILE A 4 -16.70 -3.06 -6.72
N PRO A 5 -17.65 -3.76 -6.03
CA PRO A 5 -17.42 -4.28 -4.70
C PRO A 5 -16.32 -5.36 -4.71
N VAL A 6 -15.48 -5.34 -3.70
CA VAL A 6 -14.37 -6.30 -3.53
C VAL A 6 -14.53 -6.98 -2.18
N ILE A 7 -14.52 -8.32 -2.18
CA ILE A 7 -14.48 -9.13 -0.96
C ILE A 7 -13.05 -9.61 -0.75
N SER A 8 -12.45 -9.27 0.38
CA SER A 8 -11.07 -9.59 0.70
C SER A 8 -10.98 -10.94 1.40
N CYS A 9 -10.33 -11.93 0.78
CA CYS A 9 -10.22 -13.30 1.30
C CYS A 9 -9.00 -13.51 2.22
N GLY A 10 -8.12 -12.53 2.38
CA GLY A 10 -6.86 -12.69 3.11
C GLY A 10 -6.36 -11.41 3.75
N GLN A 11 -5.14 -11.49 4.28
CA GLN A 11 -4.46 -10.31 4.80
C GLN A 11 -3.96 -9.45 3.64
N THR A 12 -4.49 -8.24 3.55
CA THR A 12 -4.10 -7.26 2.53
C THR A 12 -3.85 -5.90 3.18
N HIS A 13 -3.03 -5.08 2.55
CA HIS A 13 -2.72 -3.73 3.06
C HIS A 13 -3.94 -2.79 3.09
N TYR A 14 -4.96 -3.07 2.29
CA TYR A 14 -6.17 -2.26 2.18
C TYR A 14 -7.35 -2.78 3.00
N ARG A 15 -7.21 -3.93 3.68
CA ARG A 15 -8.23 -4.47 4.58
C ARG A 15 -8.57 -3.48 5.70
N GLY A 16 -9.83 -3.34 6.05
CA GLY A 16 -10.30 -2.44 7.11
C GLY A 16 -10.28 -0.94 6.74
N ARG A 17 -10.10 -0.60 5.46
CA ARG A 17 -10.03 0.80 5.02
C ARG A 17 -11.40 1.38 4.60
N GLY A 18 -12.46 0.57 4.63
CA GLY A 18 -13.83 1.01 4.40
C GLY A 18 -14.28 1.07 2.94
N PHE A 19 -13.49 0.52 2.02
CA PHE A 19 -13.84 0.37 0.60
C PHE A 19 -13.80 -1.09 0.12
N THR A 20 -13.61 -2.03 1.04
CA THR A 20 -13.69 -3.48 0.80
C THR A 20 -14.61 -4.12 1.82
N ILE A 21 -15.14 -5.29 1.49
CA ILE A 21 -15.85 -6.17 2.40
C ILE A 21 -14.83 -7.17 2.94
N ASP A 22 -14.65 -7.19 4.26
CA ASP A 22 -13.52 -7.86 4.91
C ASP A 22 -13.98 -8.96 5.88
N PRO A 23 -14.48 -10.11 5.38
CA PRO A 23 -14.93 -11.23 6.22
C PRO A 23 -13.77 -11.79 7.05
N ASN A 24 -14.08 -12.23 8.28
CA ASN A 24 -13.12 -12.84 9.20
C ASN A 24 -13.24 -14.37 9.27
N SER A 25 -14.27 -14.94 8.65
CA SER A 25 -14.51 -16.38 8.59
C SER A 25 -15.02 -16.79 7.21
N TRP A 26 -15.00 -18.09 6.96
CA TRP A 26 -15.57 -18.66 5.73
C TRP A 26 -17.09 -18.44 5.65
N ASP A 27 -17.80 -18.53 6.77
CA ASP A 27 -19.25 -18.32 6.79
C ASP A 27 -19.58 -16.86 6.43
N GLU A 28 -18.84 -15.90 6.98
CA GLU A 28 -18.97 -14.49 6.63
C GLU A 28 -18.61 -14.23 5.16
N TYR A 29 -17.60 -14.92 4.63
CA TYR A 29 -17.21 -14.80 3.23
C TYR A 29 -18.33 -15.26 2.29
N PHE A 30 -18.90 -16.45 2.53
CA PHE A 30 -19.97 -16.96 1.70
C PHE A 30 -21.25 -16.13 1.84
N ALA A 31 -21.58 -15.67 3.03
CA ALA A 31 -22.69 -14.76 3.26
C ALA A 31 -22.51 -13.42 2.52
N ALA A 32 -21.30 -12.85 2.56
CA ALA A 32 -20.98 -11.64 1.83
C ALA A 32 -21.05 -11.83 0.31
N LEU A 33 -20.57 -12.98 -0.19
CA LEU A 33 -20.63 -13.32 -1.61
C LEU A 33 -22.08 -13.47 -2.09
N GLU A 34 -22.91 -14.20 -1.37
CA GLU A 34 -24.32 -14.37 -1.66
C GLU A 34 -25.06 -13.02 -1.66
N ASN A 35 -24.80 -12.21 -0.65
CA ASN A 35 -25.40 -10.88 -0.51
C ASN A 35 -25.02 -9.95 -1.70
N VAL A 36 -23.75 -9.89 -2.06
CA VAL A 36 -23.28 -9.08 -3.21
C VAL A 36 -23.87 -9.58 -4.53
N LEU A 37 -23.95 -10.90 -4.71
CA LEU A 37 -24.51 -11.49 -5.94
C LEU A 37 -26.02 -11.30 -6.05
N SER A 38 -26.74 -11.20 -4.93
CA SER A 38 -28.20 -10.99 -4.93
C SER A 38 -28.59 -9.60 -5.42
N ASP A 39 -27.78 -8.58 -5.13
CA ASP A 39 -28.02 -7.19 -5.57
C ASP A 39 -26.69 -6.44 -5.79
N LEU A 40 -26.02 -6.77 -6.89
CA LEU A 40 -24.75 -6.14 -7.26
C LEU A 40 -24.81 -4.61 -7.40
N PRO A 41 -25.87 -4.01 -7.98
CA PRO A 41 -26.00 -2.55 -8.04
C PRO A 41 -26.01 -1.85 -6.67
N ALA A 42 -26.71 -2.43 -5.69
CA ALA A 42 -26.80 -1.86 -4.34
C ALA A 42 -25.46 -1.94 -3.57
N HIS A 43 -24.58 -2.87 -3.94
CA HIS A 43 -23.27 -3.05 -3.31
C HIS A 43 -22.12 -2.31 -4.00
N ARG A 44 -22.42 -1.50 -5.02
CA ARG A 44 -21.39 -0.65 -5.63
C ARG A 44 -20.87 0.37 -4.62
N LEU A 45 -19.58 0.65 -4.70
CA LEU A 45 -18.96 1.69 -3.88
C LEU A 45 -19.61 3.04 -4.20
N ASN A 46 -19.97 3.76 -3.17
CA ASN A 46 -20.40 5.14 -3.30
C ASN A 46 -19.20 6.08 -3.59
N ASP A 47 -19.46 7.36 -3.83
CA ASP A 47 -18.44 8.35 -4.18
C ASP A 47 -17.39 8.51 -3.08
N GLU A 48 -17.79 8.47 -1.81
CA GLU A 48 -16.88 8.56 -0.67
C GLU A 48 -15.94 7.36 -0.60
N GLN A 49 -16.47 6.15 -0.74
CA GLN A 49 -15.68 4.92 -0.75
C GLN A 49 -14.74 4.88 -1.95
N THR A 50 -15.21 5.32 -3.10
CA THR A 50 -14.40 5.43 -4.33
C THR A 50 -13.26 6.42 -4.14
N ALA A 51 -13.52 7.59 -3.54
CA ALA A 51 -12.50 8.57 -3.23
C ALA A 51 -11.47 8.03 -2.21
N LYS A 52 -11.91 7.33 -1.17
CA LYS A 52 -11.01 6.64 -0.23
C LYS A 52 -10.10 5.63 -0.93
N ALA A 53 -10.67 4.83 -1.83
CA ALA A 53 -9.90 3.83 -2.59
C ALA A 53 -8.86 4.49 -3.50
N TRP A 54 -9.20 5.59 -4.17
CA TRP A 54 -8.26 6.36 -4.99
C TRP A 54 -7.14 7.00 -4.17
N ASN A 55 -7.48 7.64 -3.04
CA ASN A 55 -6.48 8.21 -2.12
C ASN A 55 -5.54 7.13 -1.58
N TYR A 56 -6.09 5.97 -1.22
CA TYR A 56 -5.27 4.85 -0.77
C TYR A 56 -4.33 4.36 -1.87
N ALA A 57 -4.82 4.16 -3.09
CA ALA A 57 -4.01 3.73 -4.22
C ALA A 57 -2.90 4.73 -4.54
N TYR A 58 -3.21 6.03 -4.55
CA TYR A 58 -2.22 7.08 -4.76
C TYR A 58 -1.10 7.00 -3.72
N ARG A 59 -1.46 6.96 -2.44
CA ARG A 59 -0.47 6.85 -1.36
C ARG A 59 0.34 5.56 -1.44
N PHE A 60 -0.30 4.44 -1.73
CA PHE A 60 0.36 3.14 -1.84
C PHE A 60 1.36 3.10 -2.99
N PHE A 61 1.03 3.66 -4.15
CA PHE A 61 1.90 3.59 -5.33
C PHE A 61 2.92 4.72 -5.43
N PHE A 62 2.63 5.88 -4.89
CA PHE A 62 3.46 7.08 -5.08
C PHE A 62 4.09 7.64 -3.80
N GLU A 63 3.48 7.45 -2.65
CA GLU A 63 4.02 7.94 -1.38
C GLU A 63 4.67 6.85 -0.53
N TYR A 64 4.13 5.62 -0.57
CA TYR A 64 4.65 4.50 0.21
C TYR A 64 5.99 3.93 -0.31
N PRO A 65 6.24 3.79 -1.63
CA PRO A 65 7.55 3.35 -2.12
C PRO A 65 8.62 4.37 -1.74
N ARG A 66 9.50 3.97 -0.83
CA ARG A 66 10.60 4.80 -0.40
C ARG A 66 11.83 4.52 -1.22
N PRO A 67 12.61 5.53 -1.58
CA PRO A 67 13.87 5.31 -2.25
C PRO A 67 14.79 4.50 -1.33
N PHE A 68 15.37 3.44 -1.87
CA PHE A 68 16.39 2.65 -1.21
C PHE A 68 17.58 2.49 -2.15
N PRO A 69 18.83 2.62 -1.67
CA PRO A 69 19.98 2.70 -2.56
C PRO A 69 20.26 1.40 -3.31
N TRP A 70 19.92 0.27 -2.72
CA TRP A 70 20.27 -1.04 -3.27
C TRP A 70 19.05 -1.94 -3.44
N ARG A 71 18.86 -2.46 -4.65
CA ARG A 71 17.78 -3.40 -4.96
C ARG A 71 18.32 -4.82 -4.94
N LEU A 72 17.54 -5.77 -4.45
CA LEU A 72 17.96 -7.17 -4.36
C LEU A 72 18.38 -7.75 -5.73
N MET A 73 17.68 -7.40 -6.80
CA MET A 73 17.91 -7.93 -8.14
C MET A 73 19.12 -7.30 -8.86
N ASN A 74 19.56 -6.10 -8.45
CA ASN A 74 20.64 -5.33 -9.08
C ASN A 74 21.66 -4.84 -8.06
N PHE A 75 21.86 -5.58 -6.98
CA PHE A 75 22.65 -5.12 -5.84
C PHE A 75 24.06 -4.65 -6.21
N TRP A 76 24.76 -5.39 -7.05
CA TRP A 76 26.15 -5.05 -7.42
C TRP A 76 26.23 -3.78 -8.28
N ASP A 77 25.34 -3.65 -9.26
CA ASP A 77 25.30 -2.43 -10.11
C ASP A 77 24.87 -1.21 -9.29
N ASP A 78 23.91 -1.38 -8.39
CA ASP A 78 23.45 -0.32 -7.48
C ASP A 78 24.55 0.08 -6.49
N LEU A 79 25.39 -0.88 -6.03
CA LEU A 79 26.50 -0.60 -5.13
C LEU A 79 27.62 0.21 -5.81
N ASP A 80 27.84 -0.01 -7.12
CA ASP A 80 28.78 0.79 -7.92
C ASP A 80 28.30 2.25 -8.09
N VAL A 81 27.00 2.44 -8.21
CA VAL A 81 26.39 3.79 -8.32
C VAL A 81 26.26 4.47 -6.95
N TRP A 82 25.85 3.71 -5.95
CA TRP A 82 25.62 4.14 -4.58
C TRP A 82 26.48 3.32 -3.61
N SER A 83 27.79 3.61 -3.59
CA SER A 83 28.68 3.01 -2.59
C SER A 83 28.24 3.39 -1.17
N LEU A 84 28.62 2.59 -0.17
CA LEU A 84 28.25 2.86 1.23
C LEU A 84 28.72 4.26 1.66
N GLU A 85 29.91 4.69 1.26
CA GLU A 85 30.44 6.01 1.57
C GLU A 85 29.57 7.12 0.96
N LYS A 86 29.14 6.96 -0.30
CA LYS A 86 28.27 7.92 -0.98
C LYS A 86 26.88 7.96 -0.36
N VAL A 87 26.34 6.83 0.04
CA VAL A 87 25.02 6.74 0.74
C VAL A 87 25.07 7.47 2.07
N LEU A 88 26.18 7.40 2.79
CA LEU A 88 26.37 8.08 4.09
C LEU A 88 26.81 9.55 3.96
N SER A 89 27.07 10.04 2.74
CA SER A 89 27.32 11.45 2.50
C SER A 89 26.06 12.31 2.67
N ASP A 90 26.23 13.64 2.72
CA ASP A 90 25.09 14.58 2.77
C ASP A 90 24.13 14.38 1.59
N GLU A 91 24.64 14.10 0.39
CA GLU A 91 23.84 13.80 -0.79
C GLU A 91 22.99 12.54 -0.59
N GLY A 92 23.61 11.45 -0.14
CA GLY A 92 22.93 10.19 0.12
C GLY A 92 21.92 10.29 1.25
N MET A 93 22.27 10.95 2.35
CA MET A 93 21.37 11.15 3.48
C MET A 93 20.19 12.06 3.15
N ASN A 94 20.36 13.06 2.27
CA ASN A 94 19.26 13.86 1.78
C ASN A 94 18.29 13.04 0.92
N HIS A 95 18.79 12.05 0.19
CA HIS A 95 17.97 11.20 -0.68
C HIS A 95 17.33 10.01 0.05
N PHE A 96 18.06 9.34 0.92
CA PHE A 96 17.65 8.09 1.56
C PHE A 96 17.40 8.20 3.08
N GLY A 97 17.73 9.32 3.70
CA GLY A 97 17.71 9.48 5.15
C GLY A 97 16.34 9.23 5.77
N ASP A 98 15.25 9.64 5.11
CA ASP A 98 13.89 9.35 5.59
C ASP A 98 13.59 7.84 5.60
N THR A 99 14.09 7.11 4.61
CA THR A 99 13.98 5.65 4.55
C THR A 99 14.74 5.00 5.70
N PHE A 100 15.96 5.46 5.98
CA PHE A 100 16.77 4.92 7.06
C PHE A 100 16.17 5.23 8.45
N ARG A 101 15.67 6.43 8.67
CA ARG A 101 14.92 6.77 9.89
C ARG A 101 13.71 5.87 10.11
N PHE A 102 12.95 5.62 9.06
CA PHE A 102 11.82 4.70 9.11
C PHE A 102 12.27 3.27 9.46
N LEU A 103 13.36 2.78 8.88
CA LEU A 103 13.88 1.43 9.15
C LEU A 103 14.37 1.24 10.59
N VAL A 104 14.85 2.30 11.24
CA VAL A 104 15.24 2.26 12.66
C VAL A 104 14.08 2.51 13.64
N GLY A 105 12.85 2.60 13.11
CA GLY A 105 11.63 2.66 13.92
C GLY A 105 11.14 4.08 14.25
N GLU A 106 11.67 5.10 13.59
CA GLU A 106 11.09 6.43 13.71
C GLU A 106 9.68 6.47 13.06
N PRO A 107 8.70 7.11 13.72
CA PRO A 107 7.36 7.17 13.19
C PRO A 107 7.32 7.89 11.85
N PHE A 108 6.60 7.30 10.90
CA PHE A 108 6.41 7.90 9.60
C PHE A 108 5.33 8.99 9.64
N THR A 109 5.71 10.20 9.30
CA THR A 109 4.76 11.28 9.05
C THR A 109 4.45 11.34 7.55
N TRP A 110 3.20 11.07 7.19
CA TRP A 110 2.69 11.33 5.86
C TRP A 110 2.69 12.85 5.61
N LYS A 111 3.42 13.28 4.62
CA LYS A 111 3.39 14.68 4.18
C LYS A 111 2.11 14.98 3.46
#